data_25087f657d55b2f6b866389e4c9703ee
#
_entry.id   25087f657d55b2f6b866389e4c9703ee
#
_cell.length_a   1.000
_cell.length_b   1.000
_cell.length_c   1.000
_cell.angle_alpha   90.00
_cell.angle_beta   90.00
_cell.angle_gamma   90.00
#
_symmetry.space_group_name_H-M   'P 1'
#
loop_
_entity.id
_entity.type
_entity.pdbx_description
1 polymer ?
#
loop_
_entity_poly.entity_id
_entity_poly.type
_entity_poly.pdbx_seq_one_letter_code
_entity_poly.pdbx_strand_id
1 'polypeptide(L)'
;LSMPSKAEGFDEIVFAWQKEGESTKLLREWLLEKKKTTRAEDLQPGEWFKGLWAKWQKTLQEWRKAQNEFKDPAKRKSKQEAAKKKKAEEKKAEGDAEEGEKEAEEEKVAEEVDVESLDPLTVENILDLGNGEPLFANFGFEDWTLLATRIELHLLLHAFKKDLNDADRPSFGENHLPFYYTRYFSKTFSIKTFGCAEFSGFIELVSSVVSVEEGSGFLKALLSEDADFEQFLRQVEEDRRERQRRMDAGDETAKLKFTRPAPASSGQKGGWGGQQQGGARRGNIVGGGGKGGGYGGGYGGGGGCSHYEYRGCGCGFSGCHCGSAGGGGCGYR
;
A
#
# COMPACT_ATOMS: atom_id res chain seq x y z
N LEU A 1 4.12 28.86 -23.22
CA LEU A 1 3.97 29.41 -24.59
C LEU A 1 2.81 30.37 -24.62
N SER A 2 3.05 31.59 -25.03
CA SER A 2 2.08 32.67 -25.21
C SER A 2 2.33 33.38 -26.56
N MET A 3 1.34 34.10 -27.01
CA MET A 3 1.57 35.00 -28.14
C MET A 3 2.47 36.16 -27.69
N PRO A 4 3.37 36.63 -28.51
CA PRO A 4 4.19 37.80 -28.17
C PRO A 4 3.30 39.01 -27.89
N SER A 5 3.69 39.81 -26.89
CA SER A 5 2.97 41.03 -26.51
C SER A 5 3.89 42.25 -26.50
N LYS A 6 3.34 43.45 -26.69
CA LYS A 6 4.12 44.69 -26.60
C LYS A 6 4.73 44.90 -25.20
N ALA A 7 4.13 44.34 -24.17
CA ALA A 7 4.67 44.38 -22.81
C ALA A 7 5.98 43.59 -22.64
N GLU A 8 6.27 42.67 -23.55
CA GLU A 8 7.51 41.85 -23.56
C GLU A 8 8.67 42.57 -24.30
N GLY A 9 8.46 43.80 -24.78
CA GLY A 9 9.48 44.63 -25.42
C GLY A 9 9.50 44.52 -26.94
N PHE A 10 8.45 44.00 -27.56
CA PHE A 10 8.31 43.97 -29.01
C PHE A 10 7.75 45.32 -29.53
N ASP A 11 8.42 45.97 -30.50
CA ASP A 11 7.97 47.22 -31.09
C ASP A 11 6.70 47.02 -31.93
N GLU A 12 6.68 45.95 -32.74
CA GLU A 12 5.56 45.60 -33.60
C GLU A 12 5.34 44.10 -33.66
N ILE A 13 4.08 43.67 -33.71
CA ILE A 13 3.68 42.29 -33.87
C ILE A 13 2.93 42.16 -35.21
N VAL A 14 3.49 41.44 -36.15
CA VAL A 14 2.92 41.26 -37.49
C VAL A 14 2.43 39.82 -37.66
N PHE A 15 1.15 39.66 -37.98
CA PHE A 15 0.52 38.39 -38.30
C PHE A 15 0.52 38.16 -39.82
N ALA A 16 1.56 37.47 -40.37
CA ALA A 16 1.75 37.33 -41.81
C ALA A 16 0.81 36.31 -42.47
N TRP A 17 0.31 35.31 -41.75
CA TRP A 17 -0.43 34.17 -42.29
C TRP A 17 -1.91 34.15 -41.93
N GLN A 18 -2.25 34.50 -40.73
CA GLN A 18 -3.59 34.52 -40.19
C GLN A 18 -3.79 35.75 -39.33
N LYS A 19 -5.07 36.12 -39.05
CA LYS A 19 -5.38 37.22 -38.15
C LYS A 19 -5.03 36.85 -36.71
N GLU A 20 -4.78 37.83 -35.86
CA GLU A 20 -4.45 37.69 -34.45
C GLU A 20 -5.39 36.72 -33.70
N GLY A 21 -6.71 36.89 -33.88
CA GLY A 21 -7.72 36.03 -33.20
C GLY A 21 -7.64 34.55 -33.65
N GLU A 22 -7.38 34.31 -34.93
CA GLU A 22 -7.24 32.93 -35.45
C GLU A 22 -5.92 32.30 -35.00
N SER A 23 -4.83 33.06 -34.97
CA SER A 23 -3.54 32.61 -34.46
C SER A 23 -3.56 32.28 -32.99
N THR A 24 -4.24 33.09 -32.19
CA THR A 24 -4.43 32.88 -30.76
C THR A 24 -5.27 31.63 -30.49
N LYS A 25 -6.34 31.40 -31.26
CA LYS A 25 -7.19 30.22 -31.16
C LYS A 25 -6.39 28.96 -31.51
N LEU A 26 -5.66 28.96 -32.61
CA LEU A 26 -4.82 27.84 -33.04
C LEU A 26 -3.75 27.50 -32.01
N LEU A 27 -3.08 28.52 -31.45
CA LEU A 27 -2.08 28.32 -30.39
C LEU A 27 -2.71 27.69 -29.14
N ARG A 28 -3.91 28.14 -28.74
CA ARG A 28 -4.61 27.59 -27.58
C ARG A 28 -5.01 26.13 -27.80
N GLU A 29 -5.57 25.80 -28.96
CA GLU A 29 -5.92 24.42 -29.32
C GLU A 29 -4.69 23.53 -29.31
N TRP A 30 -3.58 23.98 -29.91
CA TRP A 30 -2.32 23.26 -29.92
C TRP A 30 -1.74 23.07 -28.50
N LEU A 31 -1.81 24.09 -27.65
CA LEU A 31 -1.38 23.99 -26.25
C LEU A 31 -2.19 22.97 -25.47
N LEU A 32 -3.51 22.97 -25.66
CA LEU A 32 -4.40 21.99 -24.99
C LEU A 32 -4.08 20.57 -25.44
N GLU A 33 -3.83 20.36 -26.73
CA GLU A 33 -3.41 19.06 -27.25
C GLU A 33 -2.06 18.62 -26.68
N LYS A 34 -1.09 19.54 -26.63
CA LYS A 34 0.22 19.26 -26.01
C LYS A 34 0.11 18.98 -24.52
N LYS A 35 -0.73 19.70 -23.77
CA LYS A 35 -0.99 19.42 -22.35
C LYS A 35 -1.54 18.01 -22.12
N LYS A 36 -2.38 17.50 -23.02
CA LYS A 36 -2.93 16.14 -22.93
C LYS A 36 -1.86 15.06 -23.17
N THR A 37 -0.94 15.30 -24.10
CA THR A 37 0.04 14.29 -24.55
C THR A 37 1.38 14.34 -23.81
N THR A 38 1.72 15.47 -23.18
CA THR A 38 3.03 15.66 -22.53
C THR A 38 2.93 15.37 -21.02
N ARG A 39 3.96 14.76 -20.44
CA ARG A 39 4.05 14.54 -18.98
C ARG A 39 4.40 15.84 -18.26
N ALA A 40 3.87 16.02 -17.05
CA ALA A 40 4.35 17.03 -16.12
C ALA A 40 5.52 16.42 -15.33
N GLU A 41 6.76 16.80 -15.65
CA GLU A 41 7.96 16.20 -15.07
C GLU A 41 8.32 16.82 -13.71
N ASP A 42 7.98 18.09 -13.50
CA ASP A 42 8.32 18.85 -12.29
C ASP A 42 7.37 18.59 -11.11
N LEU A 43 6.37 17.71 -11.30
CA LEU A 43 5.38 17.42 -10.30
C LEU A 43 5.99 16.69 -9.10
N GLN A 44 5.75 17.19 -7.89
CA GLN A 44 6.19 16.61 -6.62
C GLN A 44 5.00 16.33 -5.71
N PRO A 45 5.05 15.26 -4.90
CA PRO A 45 3.99 14.97 -3.93
C PRO A 45 3.81 16.12 -2.93
N GLY A 46 2.61 16.70 -2.90
CA GLY A 46 2.23 17.77 -1.99
C GLY A 46 1.95 17.30 -0.56
N GLU A 47 1.71 18.25 0.35
CA GLU A 47 1.47 17.97 1.77
C GLU A 47 0.15 17.21 1.99
N TRP A 48 -0.89 17.48 1.22
CA TRP A 48 -2.16 16.77 1.26
C TRP A 48 -1.95 15.27 1.02
N PHE A 49 -1.23 14.94 -0.06
CA PHE A 49 -0.91 13.54 -0.38
C PHE A 49 -0.10 12.87 0.73
N LYS A 50 0.96 13.52 1.21
CA LYS A 50 1.85 12.97 2.25
C LYS A 50 1.08 12.66 3.54
N GLY A 51 0.17 13.56 3.94
CA GLY A 51 -0.67 13.38 5.13
C GLY A 51 -1.60 12.16 5.01
N LEU A 52 -2.34 12.05 3.89
CA LEU A 52 -3.24 10.92 3.66
C LEU A 52 -2.48 9.61 3.42
N TRP A 53 -1.34 9.67 2.74
CA TRP A 53 -0.49 8.50 2.55
C TRP A 53 0.03 7.93 3.88
N ALA A 54 0.48 8.79 4.78
CA ALA A 54 0.91 8.38 6.12
C ALA A 54 -0.26 7.79 6.93
N LYS A 55 -1.45 8.41 6.88
CA LYS A 55 -2.67 7.89 7.50
C LYS A 55 -3.00 6.50 6.95
N TRP A 56 -2.99 6.33 5.63
CA TRP A 56 -3.25 5.05 4.98
C TRP A 56 -2.27 3.96 5.40
N GLN A 57 -0.97 4.25 5.40
CA GLN A 57 0.05 3.29 5.81
C GLN A 57 -0.18 2.78 7.24
N LYS A 58 -0.54 3.67 8.16
CA LYS A 58 -0.87 3.33 9.54
C LYS A 58 -2.12 2.46 9.62
N THR A 59 -3.19 2.86 8.97
CA THR A 59 -4.47 2.12 8.93
C THR A 59 -4.27 0.71 8.36
N LEU A 60 -3.52 0.58 7.26
CA LEU A 60 -3.21 -0.73 6.66
C LEU A 60 -2.45 -1.66 7.62
N GLN A 61 -1.50 -1.12 8.40
CA GLN A 61 -0.77 -1.89 9.40
C GLN A 61 -1.70 -2.35 10.53
N GLU A 62 -2.58 -1.47 11.01
CA GLU A 62 -3.57 -1.76 12.04
C GLU A 62 -4.54 -2.86 11.59
N TRP A 63 -5.06 -2.79 10.37
CA TRP A 63 -5.95 -3.79 9.81
C TRP A 63 -5.26 -5.15 9.63
N ARG A 64 -4.06 -5.18 9.08
CA ARG A 64 -3.27 -6.42 8.95
C ARG A 64 -2.94 -7.04 10.30
N LYS A 65 -2.66 -6.21 11.30
CA LYS A 65 -2.43 -6.68 12.67
C LYS A 65 -3.70 -7.30 13.25
N ALA A 66 -4.87 -6.65 13.09
CA ALA A 66 -6.15 -7.16 13.54
C ALA A 66 -6.49 -8.51 12.86
N GLN A 67 -6.25 -8.64 11.55
CA GLN A 67 -6.44 -9.91 10.84
C GLN A 67 -5.52 -11.02 11.38
N ASN A 68 -4.25 -10.72 11.63
CA ASN A 68 -3.31 -11.70 12.17
C ASN A 68 -3.67 -12.11 13.59
N GLU A 69 -4.15 -11.19 14.41
CA GLU A 69 -4.64 -11.47 15.76
C GLU A 69 -5.88 -12.35 15.74
N PHE A 70 -6.79 -12.14 14.79
CA PHE A 70 -7.97 -12.97 14.61
C PHE A 70 -7.60 -14.39 14.11
N LYS A 71 -6.64 -14.51 13.20
CA LYS A 71 -6.15 -15.81 12.68
C LYS A 71 -5.37 -16.63 13.72
N ASP A 72 -4.86 -16.02 14.78
CA ASP A 72 -4.16 -16.70 15.87
C ASP A 72 -5.19 -17.18 16.92
N PRO A 73 -5.44 -18.51 17.05
CA PRO A 73 -6.47 -19.03 17.95
C PRO A 73 -6.21 -18.73 19.43
N ALA A 74 -4.95 -18.58 19.85
CA ALA A 74 -4.61 -18.22 21.22
C ALA A 74 -5.01 -16.77 21.54
N LYS A 75 -4.74 -15.85 20.61
CA LYS A 75 -5.10 -14.43 20.75
C LYS A 75 -6.61 -14.21 20.64
N ARG A 76 -7.27 -14.97 19.75
CA ARG A 76 -8.73 -14.94 19.62
C ARG A 76 -9.42 -15.28 20.92
N LYS A 77 -9.03 -16.38 21.59
CA LYS A 77 -9.57 -16.80 22.89
C LYS A 77 -9.34 -15.74 23.97
N SER A 78 -8.12 -15.22 24.07
CA SER A 78 -7.81 -14.19 25.08
C SER A 78 -8.60 -12.89 24.87
N LYS A 79 -8.84 -12.49 23.61
CA LYS A 79 -9.65 -11.32 23.27
C LYS A 79 -11.14 -11.52 23.59
N GLN A 80 -11.68 -12.72 23.33
CA GLN A 80 -13.06 -13.09 23.67
C GLN A 80 -13.26 -13.11 25.19
N GLU A 81 -12.31 -13.66 25.95
CA GLU A 81 -12.36 -13.66 27.41
C GLU A 81 -12.26 -12.24 27.99
N ALA A 82 -11.41 -11.38 27.41
CA ALA A 82 -11.30 -9.99 27.82
C ALA A 82 -12.58 -9.19 27.50
N ALA A 83 -13.20 -9.43 26.33
CA ALA A 83 -14.47 -8.81 25.96
C ALA A 83 -15.62 -9.26 26.87
N LYS A 84 -15.70 -10.56 27.20
CA LYS A 84 -16.66 -11.09 28.16
C LYS A 84 -16.47 -10.48 29.55
N LYS A 85 -15.23 -10.32 30.04
CA LYS A 85 -14.93 -9.64 31.29
C LYS A 85 -15.36 -8.17 31.29
N LYS A 86 -15.10 -7.43 30.26
CA LYS A 86 -15.53 -6.03 30.14
C LYS A 86 -17.04 -5.88 30.12
N LYS A 87 -17.76 -6.71 29.34
CA LYS A 87 -19.24 -6.72 29.35
C LYS A 87 -19.80 -7.10 30.72
N ALA A 88 -19.15 -8.00 31.47
CA ALA A 88 -19.55 -8.37 32.83
C ALA A 88 -19.25 -7.25 33.83
N GLU A 89 -18.19 -6.47 33.66
CA GLU A 89 -17.88 -5.31 34.50
C GLU A 89 -18.81 -4.12 34.22
N GLU A 90 -19.13 -3.85 32.95
CA GLU A 90 -20.12 -2.82 32.57
C GLU A 90 -21.51 -3.13 33.11
N LYS A 91 -21.98 -4.39 32.99
CA LYS A 91 -23.26 -4.81 33.57
C LYS A 91 -23.28 -4.74 35.12
N LYS A 92 -22.14 -4.88 35.80
CA LYS A 92 -22.03 -4.68 37.23
C LYS A 92 -21.99 -3.21 37.66
N ALA A 93 -21.60 -2.31 36.78
CA ALA A 93 -21.56 -0.86 37.02
C ALA A 93 -22.93 -0.19 36.82
N GLU A 94 -23.84 -0.79 36.06
CA GLU A 94 -25.20 -0.25 35.77
C GLU A 94 -26.31 -0.76 36.70
N GLY A 95 -25.99 -1.39 37.84
CA GLY A 95 -26.85 -1.45 39.02
C GLY A 95 -28.07 -2.35 38.92
N ASP A 96 -28.07 -3.36 39.79
CA ASP A 96 -29.13 -3.77 40.69
C ASP A 96 -30.58 -3.49 40.24
N ALA A 97 -31.19 -4.49 39.59
CA ALA A 97 -32.61 -4.88 39.77
C ALA A 97 -33.00 -6.05 38.86
N GLU A 98 -33.42 -7.14 39.52
CA GLU A 98 -34.36 -8.20 39.07
C GLU A 98 -34.36 -8.55 37.55
N GLU A 99 -33.78 -9.74 37.26
CA GLU A 99 -34.41 -10.78 36.43
C GLU A 99 -33.42 -11.90 36.11
N GLY A 100 -33.29 -12.83 37.02
CA GLY A 100 -32.37 -13.99 36.95
C GLY A 100 -32.87 -15.19 36.11
N GLU A 101 -33.90 -15.10 35.29
CA GLU A 101 -34.42 -16.25 34.53
C GLU A 101 -34.45 -16.09 32.98
N LYS A 102 -34.17 -14.90 32.44
CA LYS A 102 -34.05 -14.70 30.98
C LYS A 102 -32.63 -14.80 30.44
N GLU A 103 -31.61 -14.82 31.32
CA GLU A 103 -30.20 -14.84 30.88
C GLU A 103 -29.71 -16.18 30.32
N ALA A 104 -30.42 -17.29 30.61
CA ALA A 104 -30.05 -18.61 30.08
C ALA A 104 -30.53 -18.88 28.66
N GLU A 105 -31.49 -18.12 28.15
CA GLU A 105 -32.00 -18.21 26.77
C GLU A 105 -31.29 -17.21 25.83
N GLU A 106 -30.88 -16.04 26.33
CA GLU A 106 -30.08 -15.08 25.53
C GLU A 106 -28.61 -15.52 25.30
N GLU A 107 -28.06 -16.34 26.21
CA GLU A 107 -26.70 -16.90 26.02
C GLU A 107 -26.67 -18.04 24.98
N LYS A 108 -27.84 -18.61 24.64
CA LYS A 108 -27.98 -19.58 23.54
C LYS A 108 -28.33 -18.93 22.20
N VAL A 109 -28.72 -17.69 22.16
CA VAL A 109 -29.05 -16.88 20.98
C VAL A 109 -27.97 -15.80 20.80
N ALA A 110 -26.74 -16.02 21.22
CA ALA A 110 -25.60 -15.53 20.44
C ALA A 110 -25.57 -16.40 19.16
N GLU A 111 -26.63 -16.26 18.36
CA GLU A 111 -26.71 -16.79 17.00
C GLU A 111 -25.34 -16.53 16.38
N GLU A 112 -24.78 -17.57 15.85
CA GLU A 112 -23.70 -17.46 14.87
C GLU A 112 -24.25 -16.53 13.80
N VAL A 113 -23.97 -15.24 13.97
CA VAL A 113 -24.30 -14.25 12.95
C VAL A 113 -23.56 -14.75 11.73
N ASP A 114 -24.35 -15.27 10.78
CA ASP A 114 -23.78 -15.74 9.52
C ASP A 114 -23.16 -14.52 8.83
N VAL A 115 -21.85 -14.37 9.07
CA VAL A 115 -21.06 -13.24 8.58
C VAL A 115 -21.14 -13.13 7.06
N GLU A 116 -21.41 -14.26 6.36
CA GLU A 116 -21.55 -14.28 4.91
C GLU A 116 -22.90 -13.72 4.45
N SER A 117 -23.92 -13.73 5.28
CA SER A 117 -25.25 -13.18 4.96
C SER A 117 -25.34 -11.66 5.17
N LEU A 118 -24.44 -11.06 5.93
CA LEU A 118 -24.40 -9.61 6.15
C LEU A 118 -23.94 -8.88 4.89
N ASP A 119 -24.64 -7.81 4.52
CA ASP A 119 -24.21 -6.94 3.43
C ASP A 119 -22.96 -6.12 3.84
N PRO A 120 -21.79 -6.32 3.20
CA PRO A 120 -20.55 -5.62 3.57
C PRO A 120 -20.67 -4.09 3.52
N LEU A 121 -21.55 -3.56 2.67
CA LEU A 121 -21.71 -2.12 2.48
C LEU A 121 -22.45 -1.46 3.65
N THR A 122 -23.28 -2.21 4.37
CA THR A 122 -24.10 -1.70 5.48
C THR A 122 -23.43 -1.85 6.85
N VAL A 123 -22.31 -2.56 6.93
CA VAL A 123 -21.58 -2.79 8.18
C VAL A 123 -21.04 -1.47 8.74
N GLU A 124 -21.42 -1.12 9.97
CA GLU A 124 -20.93 0.06 10.67
C GLU A 124 -19.50 -0.13 11.19
N ASN A 125 -19.22 -1.24 11.85
CA ASN A 125 -17.90 -1.51 12.43
C ASN A 125 -17.16 -2.61 11.65
N ILE A 126 -16.16 -2.23 10.86
CA ILE A 126 -15.36 -3.15 10.05
C ILE A 126 -14.39 -4.03 10.88
N LEU A 127 -14.11 -3.64 12.14
CA LEU A 127 -13.16 -4.35 13.02
C LEU A 127 -13.83 -5.46 13.81
N ASP A 128 -15.16 -5.40 13.98
CA ASP A 128 -15.93 -6.37 14.76
C ASP A 128 -17.36 -6.48 14.23
N LEU A 129 -17.67 -7.61 13.61
CA LEU A 129 -19.00 -7.95 13.09
C LEU A 129 -19.96 -8.48 14.17
N GLY A 130 -19.55 -8.41 15.45
CA GLY A 130 -20.31 -8.89 16.60
C GLY A 130 -19.69 -10.08 17.33
N ASN A 131 -18.84 -10.84 16.64
CA ASN A 131 -18.13 -12.02 17.18
C ASN A 131 -16.64 -11.78 17.41
N GLY A 132 -16.17 -10.53 17.35
CA GLY A 132 -14.74 -10.19 17.30
C GLY A 132 -14.08 -10.53 15.98
N GLU A 133 -14.87 -10.85 14.94
CA GLU A 133 -14.40 -11.11 13.59
C GLU A 133 -14.37 -9.82 12.77
N PRO A 134 -13.20 -9.42 12.22
CA PRO A 134 -13.12 -8.27 11.34
C PRO A 134 -13.68 -8.60 9.95
N LEU A 135 -14.28 -7.62 9.27
CA LEU A 135 -14.85 -7.76 7.93
C LEU A 135 -13.84 -8.32 6.91
N PHE A 136 -12.57 -8.03 7.11
CA PHE A 136 -11.45 -8.48 6.27
C PHE A 136 -10.75 -9.75 6.78
N ALA A 137 -11.40 -10.54 7.65
CA ALA A 137 -10.84 -11.78 8.21
C ALA A 137 -10.35 -12.74 7.11
N ASN A 138 -11.13 -12.87 6.05
CA ASN A 138 -10.91 -13.79 4.94
C ASN A 138 -10.09 -13.21 3.78
N PHE A 139 -9.57 -11.98 3.91
CA PHE A 139 -8.74 -11.37 2.87
C PHE A 139 -7.48 -12.19 2.60
N GLY A 140 -7.26 -12.48 1.30
CA GLY A 140 -6.05 -13.06 0.77
C GLY A 140 -5.02 -11.99 0.37
N PHE A 141 -3.94 -12.43 -0.23
CA PHE A 141 -2.92 -11.54 -0.79
C PHE A 141 -3.51 -10.65 -1.89
N GLU A 142 -4.35 -11.23 -2.72
CA GLU A 142 -4.98 -10.59 -3.88
C GLU A 142 -5.92 -9.46 -3.43
N ASP A 143 -6.71 -9.70 -2.37
CA ASP A 143 -7.66 -8.71 -1.85
C ASP A 143 -6.95 -7.52 -1.21
N TRP A 144 -5.90 -7.79 -0.42
CA TRP A 144 -5.05 -6.73 0.14
C TRP A 144 -4.33 -5.91 -0.93
N THR A 145 -3.91 -6.57 -2.02
CA THR A 145 -3.27 -5.87 -3.14
C THR A 145 -4.28 -5.01 -3.88
N LEU A 146 -5.49 -5.52 -4.10
CA LEU A 146 -6.56 -4.79 -4.75
C LEU A 146 -6.99 -3.57 -3.94
N LEU A 147 -7.18 -3.74 -2.62
CA LEU A 147 -7.49 -2.64 -1.70
C LEU A 147 -6.42 -1.55 -1.73
N ALA A 148 -5.15 -1.95 -1.61
CA ALA A 148 -4.05 -1.00 -1.67
C ALA A 148 -4.01 -0.25 -3.00
N THR A 149 -4.19 -0.94 -4.11
CA THR A 149 -4.18 -0.35 -5.45
C THR A 149 -5.34 0.64 -5.65
N ARG A 150 -6.55 0.31 -5.20
CA ARG A 150 -7.71 1.21 -5.29
C ARG A 150 -7.48 2.51 -4.53
N ILE A 151 -6.98 2.42 -3.30
CA ILE A 151 -6.67 3.60 -2.49
C ILE A 151 -5.50 4.38 -3.09
N GLU A 152 -4.45 3.70 -3.54
CA GLU A 152 -3.30 4.36 -4.19
C GLU A 152 -3.72 5.11 -5.45
N LEU A 153 -4.55 4.54 -6.31
CA LEU A 153 -5.07 5.22 -7.49
C LEU A 153 -5.97 6.40 -7.14
N HIS A 154 -6.85 6.24 -6.18
CA HIS A 154 -7.70 7.33 -5.67
C HIS A 154 -6.85 8.51 -5.18
N LEU A 155 -5.89 8.25 -4.31
CA LEU A 155 -4.99 9.28 -3.79
C LEU A 155 -4.16 9.94 -4.90
N LEU A 156 -3.67 9.15 -5.87
CA LEU A 156 -2.87 9.65 -6.98
C LEU A 156 -3.64 10.64 -7.86
N LEU A 157 -4.88 10.29 -8.24
CA LEU A 157 -5.71 11.14 -9.09
C LEU A 157 -6.06 12.47 -8.43
N HIS A 158 -6.44 12.43 -7.14
CA HIS A 158 -6.74 13.65 -6.40
C HIS A 158 -5.49 14.49 -6.11
N ALA A 159 -4.36 13.84 -5.76
CA ALA A 159 -3.09 14.52 -5.56
C ALA A 159 -2.61 15.19 -6.84
N PHE A 160 -2.66 14.49 -7.97
CA PHE A 160 -2.29 15.06 -9.27
C PHE A 160 -3.06 16.34 -9.59
N LYS A 161 -4.38 16.31 -9.40
CA LYS A 161 -5.25 17.49 -9.62
C LYS A 161 -4.87 18.66 -8.73
N LYS A 162 -4.57 18.41 -7.45
CA LYS A 162 -4.20 19.44 -6.46
C LYS A 162 -2.80 20.00 -6.70
N ASP A 163 -1.84 19.11 -6.94
CA ASP A 163 -0.42 19.49 -7.03
C ASP A 163 -0.11 20.19 -8.37
N LEU A 164 -0.78 19.77 -9.45
CA LEU A 164 -0.63 20.43 -10.74
C LEU A 164 -1.40 21.77 -10.80
N ASN A 165 -2.57 21.85 -10.17
CA ASN A 165 -3.46 23.03 -10.13
C ASN A 165 -3.68 23.67 -11.52
N ASP A 166 -3.86 22.87 -12.56
CA ASP A 166 -4.11 23.29 -13.94
C ASP A 166 -5.54 22.88 -14.35
N ALA A 167 -6.40 23.88 -14.56
CA ALA A 167 -7.79 23.65 -14.96
C ALA A 167 -7.94 22.91 -16.31
N ASP A 168 -6.98 23.12 -17.24
CA ASP A 168 -6.98 22.49 -18.54
C ASP A 168 -6.51 21.02 -18.49
N ARG A 169 -5.95 20.59 -17.35
CA ARG A 169 -5.38 19.25 -17.15
C ARG A 169 -5.78 18.66 -15.80
N PRO A 170 -7.04 18.29 -15.63
CA PRO A 170 -7.54 17.79 -14.34
C PRO A 170 -7.02 16.38 -13.99
N SER A 171 -6.53 15.61 -14.99
CA SER A 171 -6.02 14.26 -14.83
C SER A 171 -5.03 13.90 -15.95
N PHE A 172 -4.69 12.63 -16.04
CA PHE A 172 -3.74 12.07 -17.02
C PHE A 172 -4.25 10.75 -17.61
N GLY A 173 -3.72 10.36 -18.77
CA GLY A 173 -4.07 9.10 -19.43
C GLY A 173 -3.25 7.90 -18.92
N GLU A 174 -3.66 6.70 -19.36
CA GLU A 174 -3.06 5.41 -18.98
C GLU A 174 -1.54 5.36 -19.20
N ASN A 175 -1.04 5.95 -20.31
CA ASN A 175 0.37 5.96 -20.67
C ASN A 175 1.27 6.65 -19.64
N HIS A 176 0.69 7.56 -18.85
CA HIS A 176 1.42 8.33 -17.85
C HIS A 176 1.27 7.74 -16.44
N LEU A 177 0.34 6.80 -16.22
CA LEU A 177 0.09 6.19 -14.93
C LEU A 177 1.35 5.58 -14.30
N PRO A 178 2.17 4.77 -14.99
CA PRO A 178 3.37 4.19 -14.38
C PRO A 178 4.38 5.25 -13.92
N PHE A 179 4.48 6.36 -14.65
CA PHE A 179 5.38 7.45 -14.31
C PHE A 179 4.94 8.16 -13.02
N TYR A 180 3.67 8.62 -12.95
CA TYR A 180 3.16 9.30 -11.76
C TYR A 180 3.07 8.38 -10.55
N TYR A 181 2.71 7.11 -10.76
CA TYR A 181 2.68 6.13 -9.69
C TYR A 181 4.07 5.93 -9.06
N THR A 182 5.11 5.81 -9.89
CA THR A 182 6.49 5.74 -9.40
C THR A 182 6.91 7.02 -8.68
N ARG A 183 6.49 8.18 -9.18
CA ARG A 183 6.83 9.49 -8.60
C ARG A 183 6.24 9.70 -7.22
N TYR A 184 4.99 9.29 -7.01
CA TYR A 184 4.26 9.48 -5.76
C TYR A 184 4.54 8.39 -4.73
N PHE A 185 4.59 7.14 -5.15
CA PHE A 185 4.70 5.99 -4.23
C PHE A 185 6.09 5.36 -4.18
N SER A 186 7.02 5.77 -5.04
CA SER A 186 8.35 5.13 -5.20
C SER A 186 8.26 3.62 -5.48
N LYS A 187 7.19 3.21 -6.16
CA LYS A 187 6.90 1.83 -6.55
C LYS A 187 6.73 1.76 -8.07
N THR A 188 7.17 0.66 -8.67
CA THR A 188 6.90 0.41 -10.10
C THR A 188 5.47 -0.09 -10.27
N PHE A 189 4.75 0.48 -11.24
CA PHE A 189 3.42 0.03 -11.62
C PHE A 189 3.51 -0.87 -12.85
N SER A 190 2.85 -2.02 -12.82
CA SER A 190 2.74 -2.92 -13.96
C SER A 190 1.40 -3.67 -13.91
N ILE A 191 0.64 -3.59 -14.99
CA ILE A 191 -0.63 -4.33 -15.13
C ILE A 191 -0.44 -5.84 -15.08
N LYS A 192 0.74 -6.33 -15.47
CA LYS A 192 1.09 -7.77 -15.42
C LYS A 192 1.07 -8.33 -13.99
N THR A 193 1.33 -7.49 -12.98
CA THR A 193 1.25 -7.88 -11.57
C THR A 193 -0.16 -8.31 -11.19
N PHE A 194 -1.17 -7.75 -11.84
CA PHE A 194 -2.59 -8.08 -11.64
C PHE A 194 -3.09 -9.19 -12.56
N GLY A 195 -2.19 -9.81 -13.35
CA GLY A 195 -2.56 -10.85 -14.30
C GLY A 195 -3.29 -10.34 -15.55
N CYS A 196 -3.31 -9.02 -15.75
CA CYS A 196 -3.97 -8.40 -16.89
C CYS A 196 -3.01 -8.29 -18.07
N ALA A 197 -3.49 -8.63 -19.28
CA ALA A 197 -2.74 -8.45 -20.53
C ALA A 197 -2.91 -7.02 -21.06
N GLU A 198 -4.09 -6.44 -20.88
CA GLU A 198 -4.50 -5.12 -21.36
C GLU A 198 -4.92 -4.21 -20.21
N PHE A 199 -4.86 -2.91 -20.46
CA PHE A 199 -5.24 -1.90 -19.48
C PHE A 199 -6.75 -1.92 -19.17
N SER A 200 -7.58 -2.26 -20.15
CA SER A 200 -9.03 -2.42 -19.98
C SER A 200 -9.38 -3.42 -18.88
N GLY A 201 -8.73 -4.59 -18.89
CA GLY A 201 -8.94 -5.60 -17.84
C GLY A 201 -8.45 -5.15 -16.45
N PHE A 202 -7.43 -4.29 -16.40
CA PHE A 202 -7.04 -3.68 -15.14
C PHE A 202 -8.08 -2.67 -14.64
N ILE A 203 -8.64 -1.83 -15.53
CA ILE A 203 -9.71 -0.88 -15.17
C ILE A 203 -10.95 -1.60 -14.66
N GLU A 204 -11.31 -2.75 -15.21
CA GLU A 204 -12.42 -3.56 -14.70
C GLU A 204 -12.23 -3.95 -13.23
N LEU A 205 -11.01 -4.30 -12.82
CA LEU A 205 -10.68 -4.65 -11.42
C LEU A 205 -10.80 -3.45 -10.46
N VAL A 206 -10.65 -2.24 -10.95
CA VAL A 206 -10.70 -1.01 -10.14
C VAL A 206 -11.88 -0.10 -10.51
N SER A 207 -12.85 -0.63 -11.26
CA SER A 207 -13.99 0.11 -11.81
C SER A 207 -14.85 0.81 -10.77
N SER A 208 -14.86 0.34 -9.53
CA SER A 208 -15.54 1.01 -8.41
C SER A 208 -14.91 2.35 -8.00
N VAL A 209 -13.64 2.59 -8.34
CA VAL A 209 -12.87 3.75 -7.90
C VAL A 209 -12.40 4.63 -9.05
N VAL A 210 -12.05 4.02 -10.19
CA VAL A 210 -11.48 4.71 -11.35
C VAL A 210 -12.20 4.33 -12.61
N SER A 211 -12.50 5.32 -13.45
CA SER A 211 -13.01 5.13 -14.80
C SER A 211 -12.10 5.84 -15.81
N VAL A 212 -12.22 5.46 -17.08
CA VAL A 212 -11.59 6.17 -18.20
C VAL A 212 -12.65 7.06 -18.82
N GLU A 213 -12.37 8.34 -18.96
CA GLU A 213 -13.26 9.30 -19.58
C GLU A 213 -13.27 9.10 -21.11
N GLU A 214 -14.43 8.88 -21.68
CA GLU A 214 -14.61 8.74 -23.11
C GLU A 214 -14.23 10.05 -23.82
N GLY A 215 -13.43 9.95 -24.88
CA GLY A 215 -12.97 11.09 -25.70
C GLY A 215 -11.65 11.73 -25.26
N SER A 216 -11.38 11.91 -23.96
CA SER A 216 -10.10 12.41 -23.48
C SER A 216 -9.09 11.29 -23.22
N GLY A 217 -9.56 10.08 -22.86
CA GLY A 217 -8.75 8.96 -22.40
C GLY A 217 -8.12 9.20 -21.02
N PHE A 218 -8.60 10.18 -20.28
CA PHE A 218 -8.09 10.48 -18.93
C PHE A 218 -8.71 9.58 -17.87
N LEU A 219 -7.91 9.26 -16.88
CA LEU A 219 -8.38 8.56 -15.69
C LEU A 219 -9.19 9.51 -14.82
N LYS A 220 -10.36 9.07 -14.37
CA LYS A 220 -11.25 9.84 -13.52
C LYS A 220 -11.50 9.10 -12.22
N ALA A 221 -11.31 9.78 -11.08
CA ALA A 221 -11.73 9.27 -9.78
C ALA A 221 -13.26 9.35 -9.67
N LEU A 222 -13.89 8.27 -9.23
CA LEU A 222 -15.35 8.17 -9.04
C LEU A 222 -15.76 8.61 -7.64
N LEU A 223 -14.91 8.41 -6.65
CA LEU A 223 -15.16 8.78 -5.26
C LEU A 223 -14.65 10.19 -4.98
N SER A 224 -15.27 10.84 -3.98
CA SER A 224 -14.84 12.16 -3.51
C SER A 224 -13.47 12.10 -2.83
N GLU A 225 -12.77 13.21 -2.76
CA GLU A 225 -11.45 13.28 -2.14
C GLU A 225 -11.44 12.97 -0.63
N ASP A 226 -12.59 13.11 0.03
CA ASP A 226 -12.80 12.87 1.46
C ASP A 226 -13.33 11.46 1.75
N ALA A 227 -13.31 10.54 0.75
CA ALA A 227 -13.77 9.18 0.92
C ALA A 227 -12.95 8.43 1.98
N ASP A 228 -13.63 7.80 2.93
CA ASP A 228 -13.01 7.02 3.98
C ASP A 228 -12.39 5.72 3.44
N PHE A 229 -11.25 5.31 4.01
CA PHE A 229 -10.59 4.05 3.65
C PHE A 229 -11.46 2.83 3.90
N GLU A 230 -12.37 2.90 4.86
CA GLU A 230 -13.34 1.84 5.15
C GLU A 230 -14.30 1.59 3.99
N GLN A 231 -14.69 2.63 3.25
CA GLN A 231 -15.53 2.48 2.06
C GLN A 231 -14.88 1.60 1.01
N PHE A 232 -13.58 1.79 0.77
CA PHE A 232 -12.82 0.95 -0.18
C PHE A 232 -12.73 -0.50 0.31
N LEU A 233 -12.58 -0.70 1.61
CA LEU A 233 -12.52 -2.03 2.20
C LEU A 233 -13.84 -2.77 2.04
N ARG A 234 -14.98 -2.10 2.32
CA ARG A 234 -16.32 -2.66 2.11
C ARG A 234 -16.56 -3.08 0.66
N GLN A 235 -16.15 -2.24 -0.30
CA GLN A 235 -16.24 -2.56 -1.74
C GLN A 235 -15.37 -3.77 -2.11
N VAL A 236 -14.15 -3.87 -1.58
CA VAL A 236 -13.28 -5.03 -1.87
C VAL A 236 -13.84 -6.32 -1.27
N GLU A 237 -14.44 -6.26 -0.09
CA GLU A 237 -15.10 -7.43 0.50
C GLU A 237 -16.34 -7.85 -0.30
N GLU A 238 -17.14 -6.91 -0.78
CA GLU A 238 -18.28 -7.24 -1.68
C GLU A 238 -17.78 -7.94 -2.95
N ASP A 239 -16.75 -7.40 -3.60
CA ASP A 239 -16.16 -8.04 -4.78
C ASP A 239 -15.56 -9.42 -4.47
N ARG A 240 -14.96 -9.60 -3.27
CA ARG A 240 -14.43 -10.89 -2.83
C ARG A 240 -15.54 -11.93 -2.71
N ARG A 241 -16.66 -11.55 -2.09
CA ARG A 241 -17.81 -12.43 -1.91
C ARG A 241 -18.44 -12.76 -3.25
N GLU A 242 -18.55 -11.79 -4.15
CA GLU A 242 -19.08 -12.05 -5.50
C GLU A 242 -18.15 -12.99 -6.28
N ARG A 243 -16.84 -12.80 -6.22
CA ARG A 243 -15.87 -13.73 -6.82
C ARG A 243 -15.99 -15.14 -6.22
N GLN A 244 -16.17 -15.24 -4.90
CA GLN A 244 -16.33 -16.53 -4.23
C GLN A 244 -17.61 -17.24 -4.72
N ARG A 245 -18.74 -16.54 -4.75
CA ARG A 245 -20.02 -17.08 -5.30
C ARG A 245 -19.86 -17.58 -6.72
N ARG A 246 -19.17 -16.85 -7.58
CA ARG A 246 -18.88 -17.27 -8.96
C ARG A 246 -17.98 -18.51 -9.02
N MET A 247 -16.94 -18.55 -8.20
CA MET A 247 -16.06 -19.74 -8.13
C MET A 247 -16.81 -20.98 -7.63
N ASP A 248 -17.67 -20.83 -6.64
CA ASP A 248 -18.50 -21.92 -6.10
C ASP A 248 -19.54 -22.41 -7.13
N ALA A 249 -19.98 -21.52 -8.03
CA ALA A 249 -20.80 -21.85 -9.19
C ALA A 249 -20.00 -22.52 -10.35
N GLY A 250 -18.69 -22.68 -10.21
CA GLY A 250 -17.82 -23.32 -11.21
C GLY A 250 -17.17 -22.35 -12.21
N ASP A 251 -17.24 -21.04 -12.00
CA ASP A 251 -16.59 -20.04 -12.85
C ASP A 251 -15.14 -19.81 -12.40
N GLU A 252 -14.21 -20.57 -12.95
CA GLU A 252 -12.78 -20.43 -12.67
C GLU A 252 -12.18 -19.09 -13.19
N THR A 253 -12.88 -18.39 -14.08
CA THR A 253 -12.41 -17.11 -14.62
C THR A 253 -12.48 -15.99 -13.59
N ALA A 254 -13.31 -16.12 -12.56
CA ALA A 254 -13.43 -15.19 -11.45
C ALA A 254 -12.20 -15.15 -10.54
N LYS A 255 -11.32 -16.17 -10.63
CA LYS A 255 -10.11 -16.26 -9.81
C LYS A 255 -9.07 -15.22 -10.22
N LEU A 256 -8.63 -14.39 -9.27
CA LEU A 256 -7.57 -13.43 -9.50
C LEU A 256 -6.21 -14.15 -9.69
N LYS A 257 -5.45 -13.71 -10.71
CA LYS A 257 -4.13 -14.28 -11.06
C LYS A 257 -3.01 -13.31 -10.75
N PHE A 258 -2.96 -12.78 -9.53
CA PHE A 258 -1.96 -11.81 -9.15
C PHE A 258 -0.60 -12.47 -8.95
N THR A 259 0.45 -11.81 -9.44
CA THR A 259 1.83 -12.27 -9.26
C THR A 259 2.34 -11.80 -7.91
N ARG A 260 2.63 -12.75 -7.01
CA ARG A 260 3.29 -12.40 -5.74
C ARG A 260 4.74 -12.00 -6.00
N PRO A 261 5.22 -10.87 -5.46
CA PRO A 261 6.63 -10.57 -5.48
C PRO A 261 7.38 -11.71 -4.77
N ALA A 262 8.43 -12.21 -5.41
CA ALA A 262 9.28 -13.22 -4.76
C ALA A 262 9.76 -12.65 -3.41
N PRO A 263 9.75 -13.45 -2.32
CA PRO A 263 10.33 -13.01 -1.06
C PRO A 263 11.76 -12.60 -1.35
N ALA A 264 12.14 -11.38 -0.94
CA ALA A 264 13.50 -10.92 -1.07
C ALA A 264 14.40 -12.03 -0.48
N SER A 265 15.20 -12.66 -1.32
CA SER A 265 16.13 -13.68 -0.90
C SER A 265 17.01 -13.02 0.16
N SER A 266 16.79 -13.40 1.43
CA SER A 266 17.67 -13.03 2.51
C SER A 266 19.06 -13.45 2.08
N GLY A 267 19.92 -12.45 1.81
CA GLY A 267 21.21 -12.61 1.20
C GLY A 267 21.93 -13.80 1.81
N GLN A 268 22.16 -14.77 0.97
CA GLN A 268 23.02 -15.91 1.26
C GLN A 268 24.37 -15.32 1.66
N LYS A 269 24.68 -15.34 2.96
CA LYS A 269 26.00 -15.01 3.45
C LYS A 269 26.96 -15.90 2.70
N GLY A 270 27.67 -15.32 1.74
CA GLY A 270 28.74 -15.97 1.01
C GLY A 270 29.76 -16.49 2.02
N GLY A 271 29.74 -17.79 2.28
CA GLY A 271 30.81 -18.45 2.97
C GLY A 271 32.06 -18.33 2.11
N TRP A 272 33.03 -17.59 2.60
CA TRP A 272 34.37 -17.61 2.05
C TRP A 272 34.97 -19.01 2.30
N GLY A 273 34.83 -19.87 1.31
CA GLY A 273 35.56 -21.11 1.22
C GLY A 273 37.02 -20.81 0.94
N GLY A 274 37.82 -20.79 1.97
CA GLY A 274 39.26 -20.75 1.84
C GLY A 274 39.73 -22.05 1.15
N GLN A 275 40.24 -21.86 -0.05
CA GLN A 275 40.93 -22.89 -0.84
C GLN A 275 42.30 -23.10 -0.21
N GLN A 276 42.46 -24.17 0.61
CA GLN A 276 43.79 -24.68 1.00
C GLN A 276 44.14 -25.89 0.12
N GLN A 277 45.11 -25.63 -0.74
CA GLN A 277 45.86 -26.68 -1.47
C GLN A 277 46.70 -27.52 -0.54
N GLY A 278 46.68 -28.77 -0.77
CA GLY A 278 47.53 -29.89 -0.69
C GLY A 278 48.75 -29.92 0.26
N GLY A 279 48.83 -30.99 1.00
CA GLY A 279 50.04 -31.38 1.70
C GLY A 279 49.82 -32.71 2.38
N ALA A 280 50.10 -33.79 1.65
CA ALA A 280 50.19 -35.13 2.21
C ALA A 280 51.34 -35.22 3.25
N ARG A 281 51.09 -35.82 4.43
CA ARG A 281 52.07 -36.69 5.13
C ARG A 281 51.38 -37.52 6.20
N ARG A 282 51.73 -38.78 6.15
CA ARG A 282 51.47 -39.87 7.07
C ARG A 282 51.92 -39.56 8.49
N GLY A 283 51.23 -40.12 9.48
CA GLY A 283 51.72 -40.19 10.86
C GLY A 283 50.67 -40.80 11.78
N ASN A 284 50.76 -42.09 11.93
CA ASN A 284 50.12 -42.96 12.93
C ASN A 284 50.61 -42.52 14.34
N ILE A 285 49.74 -42.54 15.40
CA ILE A 285 50.01 -43.03 16.77
C ILE A 285 48.78 -42.77 17.68
N VAL A 286 48.23 -43.80 18.11
CA VAL A 286 47.71 -44.34 19.37
C VAL A 286 47.68 -43.40 20.60
N GLY A 287 46.55 -43.42 21.30
CA GLY A 287 46.54 -43.49 22.77
C GLY A 287 45.90 -42.36 23.54
N GLY A 288 44.93 -42.70 24.36
CA GLY A 288 44.91 -42.15 25.73
C GLY A 288 43.77 -41.16 26.06
N GLY A 289 42.82 -41.64 26.71
CA GLY A 289 41.92 -41.25 27.74
C GLY A 289 42.14 -39.96 28.53
N GLY A 290 41.07 -39.34 28.97
CA GLY A 290 41.12 -38.28 29.95
C GLY A 290 39.77 -37.65 30.21
N LYS A 291 39.16 -38.03 31.32
CA LYS A 291 37.99 -37.40 31.96
C LYS A 291 38.36 -36.01 32.53
N GLY A 292 37.36 -35.11 32.59
CA GLY A 292 37.35 -33.91 33.42
C GLY A 292 36.36 -32.90 32.83
N GLY A 293 35.29 -32.58 33.35
CA GLY A 293 34.78 -32.04 34.55
C GLY A 293 35.06 -30.52 34.62
N GLY A 294 34.04 -29.64 34.38
CA GLY A 294 34.23 -28.23 34.61
C GLY A 294 32.93 -27.41 34.44
N TYR A 295 32.35 -27.06 35.57
CA TYR A 295 31.27 -26.09 35.75
C TYR A 295 31.69 -24.68 35.35
N GLY A 296 30.77 -23.86 34.85
CA GLY A 296 30.98 -22.42 34.74
C GLY A 296 29.76 -21.71 34.14
N GLY A 297 28.98 -21.12 35.03
CA GLY A 297 27.82 -20.29 34.68
C GLY A 297 28.25 -18.90 34.20
N GLY A 298 27.34 -18.24 33.46
CA GLY A 298 27.51 -16.85 33.07
C GLY A 298 26.18 -16.29 32.59
N TYR A 299 25.60 -15.48 33.43
CA TYR A 299 24.44 -14.63 33.14
C TYR A 299 24.84 -13.52 32.14
N GLY A 300 23.94 -13.15 31.21
CA GLY A 300 24.13 -11.94 30.45
C GLY A 300 22.93 -11.69 29.55
N GLY A 301 21.97 -10.89 30.07
CA GLY A 301 20.85 -10.38 29.31
C GLY A 301 21.30 -9.29 28.34
N GLY A 302 20.54 -9.13 27.26
CA GLY A 302 20.73 -8.05 26.31
C GLY A 302 19.59 -8.01 25.32
N GLY A 303 18.58 -7.18 25.60
CA GLY A 303 17.49 -6.89 24.69
C GLY A 303 18.02 -6.18 23.46
N GLY A 304 17.70 -6.69 22.28
CA GLY A 304 17.96 -6.06 20.99
C GLY A 304 16.69 -5.45 20.42
N CYS A 305 16.54 -4.16 20.54
CA CYS A 305 15.54 -3.38 19.80
C CYS A 305 15.94 -3.34 18.32
N SER A 306 15.14 -3.95 17.46
CA SER A 306 15.27 -3.80 16.01
C SER A 306 14.59 -2.49 15.58
N HIS A 307 15.39 -1.47 15.42
CA HIS A 307 14.98 -0.20 14.83
C HIS A 307 15.34 -0.24 13.35
N TYR A 308 14.34 -0.38 12.49
CA TYR A 308 14.49 -0.18 11.05
C TYR A 308 14.37 1.31 10.74
N GLU A 309 15.47 2.00 10.73
CA GLU A 309 15.59 3.34 10.15
C GLU A 309 16.00 3.23 8.69
N TYR A 310 15.08 3.55 7.79
CA TYR A 310 15.36 3.79 6.39
C TYR A 310 16.01 5.16 6.25
N ARG A 311 17.33 5.20 6.13
CA ARG A 311 18.05 6.38 5.62
C ARG A 311 18.35 6.17 4.15
N GLY A 312 17.61 6.85 3.28
CA GLY A 312 17.97 7.02 1.88
C GLY A 312 19.18 7.94 1.76
N CYS A 313 20.33 7.39 1.38
CA CYS A 313 21.45 8.19 0.88
C CYS A 313 21.24 8.45 -0.61
N GLY A 314 20.79 9.64 -0.95
CA GLY A 314 20.86 10.19 -2.30
C GLY A 314 22.25 10.77 -2.53
N CYS A 315 23.17 9.98 -3.10
CA CYS A 315 24.40 10.51 -3.65
C CYS A 315 24.37 10.36 -5.18
N GLY A 316 23.99 11.44 -5.86
CA GLY A 316 24.24 11.62 -7.26
C GLY A 316 25.66 12.14 -7.49
N PHE A 317 26.38 11.43 -8.35
CA PHE A 317 27.55 11.82 -9.13
C PHE A 317 28.84 12.34 -8.45
N SER A 318 29.89 11.60 -8.75
CA SER A 318 31.32 11.97 -8.89
C SER A 318 32.12 12.23 -7.60
N GLY A 319 32.87 11.23 -7.18
CA GLY A 319 34.19 11.47 -6.57
C GLY A 319 34.22 11.66 -5.08
N CYS A 320 33.78 10.66 -4.27
CA CYS A 320 34.20 10.60 -2.87
C CYS A 320 35.01 9.34 -2.62
N HIS A 321 36.32 9.52 -2.43
CA HIS A 321 37.22 8.55 -1.85
C HIS A 321 37.02 8.57 -0.33
N CYS A 322 36.42 7.58 0.25
CA CYS A 322 36.42 7.40 1.69
C CYS A 322 37.59 6.55 2.09
N GLY A 323 38.68 7.22 2.50
CA GLY A 323 39.79 6.61 3.21
C GLY A 323 39.44 6.45 4.68
N SER A 324 39.66 5.26 5.22
CA SER A 324 39.53 4.90 6.62
C SER A 324 40.66 5.60 7.43
N ALA A 325 40.27 6.48 8.36
CA ALA A 325 40.87 6.71 9.69
C ALA A 325 40.50 8.10 10.26
N GLY A 326 39.97 8.12 11.48
CA GLY A 326 40.12 9.20 12.46
C GLY A 326 39.42 10.54 12.21
N GLY A 327 38.47 10.83 13.06
CA GLY A 327 37.90 12.08 13.53
C GLY A 327 38.24 13.40 12.84
N GLY A 328 37.22 14.20 12.46
CA GLY A 328 37.43 15.60 12.11
C GLY A 328 36.42 16.10 11.05
N GLY A 329 35.73 17.14 11.37
CA GLY A 329 34.61 17.81 10.74
C GLY A 329 34.73 18.07 9.24
N CYS A 330 33.55 18.04 8.58
CA CYS A 330 33.32 18.53 7.24
C CYS A 330 33.30 20.06 7.22
N GLY A 331 34.33 20.66 6.59
CA GLY A 331 34.34 22.07 6.21
C GLY A 331 33.88 22.22 4.75
N TYR A 332 32.99 23.18 4.52
CA TYR A 332 32.59 23.61 3.19
C TYR A 332 33.70 24.34 2.44
N ARG A 333 33.88 24.03 1.23
CA ARG A 333 34.24 24.95 0.12
C ARG A 333 33.40 24.64 -1.06
#